data_e9a4e36b2f9535bf4383ddf6b88e16b9
#
_entry.id   e9a4e36b2f9535bf4383ddf6b88e16b9
#
_cell.length_a   1.000
_cell.length_b   1.000
_cell.length_c   1.000
_cell.angle_alpha   90.00
_cell.angle_beta   90.00
_cell.angle_gamma   90.00
#
_symmetry.space_group_name_H-M   'P 1'
#
loop_
_entity.id
_entity.type
_entity.pdbx_description
1 polymer ?
#
loop_
_entity_poly.entity_id
_entity_poly.type
_entity_poly.pdbx_seq_one_letter_code
_entity_poly.pdbx_strand_id
1 'polypeptide(L)'
;MRLRHIEVFQAIAQTGTISGAARLLNVSQPNVSRVLSHAEQQLGFALFERRAQGMIITAEGRRLLPEIDALYHRLQAINQLADQLRRGEAQTVRVGAAHAFGQMVMAPALVRYRQQAAAVNVELVTEHFSTLCRSILDDQLDFALVFGQQVDADLLAEPLFHSSMVALLPPHLARQEPVSLAWLCANNLLLMQAEDPLGRVLHRALYDKRLYPAVSLSIKTYSVIADMVLAGGGVGVVDLFTACRYADQLKLLPVAQPLPFEVMLISRRDRPQSQSTLHLKQVIRQRLWEIAQQCEAQLARP
;
A
#
# COMPACT_ATOMS: atom_id res chain seq x y z
N MET A 1 16.85 3.70 28.41
CA MET A 1 16.50 2.42 27.77
C MET A 1 17.66 1.92 26.92
N ARG A 2 17.94 0.61 26.84
CA ARG A 2 19.04 -0.01 26.06
C ARG A 2 18.46 -0.96 25.02
N LEU A 3 19.23 -1.29 23.99
CA LEU A 3 18.78 -2.20 22.92
C LEU A 3 18.19 -3.52 23.46
N ARG A 4 18.84 -4.13 24.46
CA ARG A 4 18.33 -5.34 25.10
C ARG A 4 16.98 -5.20 25.77
N HIS A 5 16.65 -4.01 26.29
CA HIS A 5 15.31 -3.71 26.84
C HIS A 5 14.25 -3.69 25.74
N ILE A 6 14.61 -3.18 24.56
CA ILE A 6 13.75 -3.10 23.37
C ILE A 6 13.45 -4.50 22.82
N GLU A 7 14.47 -5.33 22.67
CA GLU A 7 14.33 -6.74 22.24
C GLU A 7 13.38 -7.52 23.16
N VAL A 8 13.57 -7.39 24.48
CA VAL A 8 12.73 -8.07 25.48
C VAL A 8 11.30 -7.54 25.47
N PHE A 9 11.12 -6.21 25.37
CA PHE A 9 9.79 -5.61 25.27
C PHE A 9 9.03 -6.15 24.07
N GLN A 10 9.66 -6.16 22.91
CA GLN A 10 9.04 -6.61 21.67
C GLN A 10 8.73 -8.10 21.68
N ALA A 11 9.65 -8.93 22.18
CA ALA A 11 9.43 -10.36 22.30
C ALA A 11 8.25 -10.69 23.24
N ILE A 12 8.06 -9.94 24.33
CA ILE A 12 6.91 -10.10 25.24
C ILE A 12 5.63 -9.60 24.58
N ALA A 13 5.65 -8.46 23.91
CA ALA A 13 4.49 -7.92 23.18
C ALA A 13 3.98 -8.90 22.12
N GLN A 14 4.90 -9.55 21.40
CA GLN A 14 4.58 -10.52 20.35
C GLN A 14 4.06 -11.85 20.90
N THR A 15 4.66 -12.36 21.99
CA THR A 15 4.35 -13.73 22.49
C THR A 15 3.33 -13.76 23.63
N GLY A 16 3.03 -12.60 24.23
CA GLY A 16 2.12 -12.47 25.37
C GLY A 16 2.62 -13.08 26.67
N THR A 17 3.84 -13.67 26.70
CA THR A 17 4.37 -14.34 27.89
C THR A 17 5.89 -14.20 28.03
N ILE A 18 6.39 -14.17 29.28
CA ILE A 18 7.84 -14.15 29.56
C ILE A 18 8.51 -15.43 29.05
N SER A 19 7.85 -16.60 29.19
CA SER A 19 8.37 -17.87 28.70
C SER A 19 8.42 -17.97 27.19
N GLY A 20 7.42 -17.39 26.50
CA GLY A 20 7.40 -17.24 25.04
C GLY A 20 8.53 -16.35 24.54
N ALA A 21 8.70 -15.18 25.17
CA ALA A 21 9.78 -14.26 24.88
C ALA A 21 11.17 -14.88 25.12
N ALA A 22 11.34 -15.64 26.18
CA ALA A 22 12.59 -16.34 26.48
C ALA A 22 12.96 -17.37 25.40
N ARG A 23 11.97 -18.12 24.90
CA ARG A 23 12.16 -19.05 23.77
C ARG A 23 12.49 -18.29 22.48
N LEU A 24 11.76 -17.22 22.17
CA LEU A 24 11.97 -16.41 20.97
C LEU A 24 13.39 -15.80 20.95
N LEU A 25 13.88 -15.33 22.10
CA LEU A 25 15.19 -14.69 22.23
C LEU A 25 16.34 -15.69 22.55
N ASN A 26 16.05 -16.99 22.63
CA ASN A 26 17.04 -18.03 22.96
C ASN A 26 17.78 -17.76 24.29
N VAL A 27 17.06 -17.33 25.33
CA VAL A 27 17.62 -17.04 26.66
C VAL A 27 16.75 -17.68 27.76
N SER A 28 17.26 -17.66 29.00
CA SER A 28 16.48 -18.16 30.15
C SER A 28 15.36 -17.20 30.56
N GLN A 29 14.22 -17.74 31.03
CA GLN A 29 13.09 -16.95 31.54
C GLN A 29 13.48 -15.97 32.68
N PRO A 30 14.35 -16.32 33.66
CA PRO A 30 14.84 -15.35 34.63
C PRO A 30 15.59 -14.16 34.03
N ASN A 31 16.31 -14.36 32.93
CA ASN A 31 16.99 -13.29 32.23
C ASN A 31 16.00 -12.29 31.63
N VAL A 32 14.97 -12.77 30.91
CA VAL A 32 13.91 -11.92 30.35
C VAL A 32 13.21 -11.13 31.47
N SER A 33 12.84 -11.79 32.57
CA SER A 33 12.18 -11.14 33.71
C SER A 33 13.06 -10.04 34.34
N ARG A 34 14.37 -10.30 34.50
CA ARG A 34 15.32 -9.33 35.05
C ARG A 34 15.49 -8.12 34.12
N VAL A 35 15.62 -8.35 32.81
CA VAL A 35 15.78 -7.29 31.82
C VAL A 35 14.52 -6.43 31.75
N LEU A 36 13.32 -7.02 31.78
CA LEU A 36 12.07 -6.29 31.85
C LEU A 36 11.99 -5.41 33.11
N SER A 37 12.20 -6.01 34.28
CA SER A 37 12.13 -5.27 35.57
C SER A 37 13.14 -4.11 35.61
N HIS A 38 14.35 -4.31 35.06
CA HIS A 38 15.34 -3.24 34.98
C HIS A 38 14.90 -2.13 34.01
N ALA A 39 14.26 -2.48 32.88
CA ALA A 39 13.72 -1.49 31.94
C ALA A 39 12.63 -0.65 32.61
N GLU A 40 11.67 -1.28 33.28
CA GLU A 40 10.57 -0.61 33.98
C GLU A 40 11.07 0.27 35.12
N GLN A 41 12.06 -0.19 35.89
CA GLN A 41 12.71 0.60 36.92
C GLN A 41 13.41 1.85 36.37
N GLN A 42 14.11 1.74 35.23
CA GLN A 42 14.73 2.89 34.56
C GLN A 42 13.70 3.89 34.00
N LEU A 43 12.56 3.41 33.54
CA LEU A 43 11.50 4.25 32.98
C LEU A 43 10.62 4.87 34.07
N GLY A 44 10.56 4.28 35.26
CA GLY A 44 9.70 4.73 36.34
C GLY A 44 8.24 4.32 36.22
N PHE A 45 7.90 3.45 35.25
CA PHE A 45 6.56 2.93 35.05
C PHE A 45 6.62 1.50 34.50
N ALA A 46 5.52 0.73 34.69
CA ALA A 46 5.39 -0.61 34.18
C ALA A 46 5.07 -0.62 32.68
N LEU A 47 5.70 -1.51 31.93
CA LEU A 47 5.44 -1.73 30.49
C LEU A 47 4.38 -2.81 30.29
N PHE A 48 4.31 -3.78 31.21
CA PHE A 48 3.34 -4.88 31.19
C PHE A 48 2.72 -5.12 32.57
N GLU A 49 1.47 -5.55 32.56
CA GLU A 49 0.77 -6.11 33.73
C GLU A 49 0.73 -7.63 33.64
N ARG A 50 1.00 -8.32 34.76
CA ARG A 50 0.81 -9.77 34.86
C ARG A 50 -0.65 -10.07 35.18
N ARG A 51 -1.32 -10.83 34.31
CA ARG A 51 -2.67 -11.34 34.54
C ARG A 51 -2.71 -12.86 34.39
N ALA A 52 -3.82 -13.49 34.82
CA ALA A 52 -3.99 -14.96 34.73
C ALA A 52 -3.81 -15.45 33.26
N GLN A 53 -4.08 -14.62 32.28
CA GLN A 53 -3.97 -14.94 30.85
C GLN A 53 -2.60 -14.61 30.25
N GLY A 54 -1.64 -14.10 31.02
CA GLY A 54 -0.30 -13.72 30.53
C GLY A 54 0.10 -12.28 30.81
N MET A 55 0.98 -11.76 29.97
CA MET A 55 1.48 -10.37 30.04
C MET A 55 0.63 -9.46 29.16
N ILE A 56 0.00 -8.45 29.76
CA ILE A 56 -0.80 -7.46 29.04
C ILE A 56 -0.05 -6.13 29.03
N ILE A 57 0.10 -5.51 27.89
CA ILE A 57 0.76 -4.24 27.72
C ILE A 57 -0.03 -3.10 28.40
N THR A 58 0.64 -2.26 29.17
CA THR A 58 0.05 -1.09 29.86
C THR A 58 -0.33 0.02 28.87
N ALA A 59 -0.99 1.08 29.35
CA ALA A 59 -1.29 2.25 28.54
C ALA A 59 0.01 2.97 28.09
N GLU A 60 0.98 3.09 28.99
CA GLU A 60 2.31 3.63 28.74
C GLU A 60 3.08 2.77 27.72
N GLY A 61 3.07 1.44 27.91
CA GLY A 61 3.67 0.50 26.98
C GLY A 61 3.08 0.61 25.58
N ARG A 62 1.75 0.76 25.44
CA ARG A 62 1.08 0.95 24.15
C ARG A 62 1.49 2.24 23.43
N ARG A 63 1.80 3.27 24.17
CA ARG A 63 2.31 4.54 23.57
C ARG A 63 3.75 4.43 23.09
N LEU A 64 4.56 3.56 23.73
CA LEU A 64 5.94 3.30 23.32
C LEU A 64 6.05 2.26 22.20
N LEU A 65 5.06 1.39 22.04
CA LEU A 65 5.11 0.27 21.12
C LEU A 65 5.45 0.71 19.67
N PRO A 66 4.80 1.73 19.07
CA PRO A 66 5.11 2.15 17.72
C PRO A 66 6.58 2.58 17.52
N GLU A 67 7.13 3.32 18.47
CA GLU A 67 8.51 3.81 18.43
C GLU A 67 9.52 2.66 18.58
N ILE A 68 9.19 1.70 19.43
CA ILE A 68 10.02 0.49 19.63
C ILE A 68 9.98 -0.40 18.40
N ASP A 69 8.81 -0.59 17.79
CA ASP A 69 8.65 -1.36 16.57
C ASP A 69 9.45 -0.73 15.42
N ALA A 70 9.37 0.59 15.23
CA ALA A 70 10.14 1.32 14.23
C ALA A 70 11.66 1.12 14.43
N LEU A 71 12.14 1.26 15.66
CA LEU A 71 13.56 1.07 15.96
C LEU A 71 14.01 -0.39 15.74
N TYR A 72 13.19 -1.36 16.11
CA TYR A 72 13.50 -2.78 15.91
C TYR A 72 13.55 -3.15 14.43
N HIS A 73 12.63 -2.66 13.62
CA HIS A 73 12.65 -2.83 12.16
C HIS A 73 13.92 -2.19 11.55
N ARG A 74 14.32 -1.01 12.06
CA ARG A 74 15.56 -0.36 11.63
C ARG A 74 16.80 -1.21 11.92
N LEU A 75 16.86 -1.82 13.10
CA LEU A 75 17.94 -2.72 13.47
C LEU A 75 17.98 -3.97 12.58
N GLN A 76 16.83 -4.56 12.29
CA GLN A 76 16.74 -5.70 11.38
C GLN A 76 17.22 -5.34 9.98
N ALA A 77 16.87 -4.15 9.46
CA ALA A 77 17.33 -3.66 8.16
C ALA A 77 18.85 -3.50 8.11
N ILE A 78 19.48 -2.98 9.19
CA ILE A 78 20.93 -2.88 9.31
C ILE A 78 21.60 -4.27 9.27
N ASN A 79 21.06 -5.23 10.01
CA ASN A 79 21.59 -6.59 10.05
C ASN A 79 21.48 -7.27 8.68
N GLN A 80 20.34 -7.11 7.99
CA GLN A 80 20.14 -7.62 6.63
C GLN A 80 21.14 -6.99 5.65
N LEU A 81 21.36 -5.67 5.72
CA LEU A 81 22.34 -4.97 4.89
C LEU A 81 23.76 -5.49 5.15
N ALA A 82 24.14 -5.66 6.42
CA ALA A 82 25.45 -6.21 6.79
C ALA A 82 25.64 -7.63 6.26
N ASP A 83 24.60 -8.46 6.31
CA ASP A 83 24.63 -9.82 5.77
C ASP A 83 24.73 -9.84 4.24
N GLN A 84 24.02 -8.96 3.54
CA GLN A 84 24.11 -8.78 2.09
C GLN A 84 25.53 -8.36 1.68
N LEU A 85 26.08 -7.37 2.37
CA LEU A 85 27.47 -6.90 2.12
C LEU A 85 28.50 -8.02 2.38
N ARG A 86 28.31 -8.81 3.43
CA ARG A 86 29.21 -9.94 3.77
C ARG A 86 29.18 -11.05 2.73
N ARG A 87 27.99 -11.33 2.15
CA ARG A 87 27.81 -12.40 1.15
C ARG A 87 28.15 -11.95 -0.27
N GLY A 88 28.40 -10.66 -0.50
CA GLY A 88 28.54 -10.10 -1.84
C GLY A 88 27.26 -10.28 -2.69
N GLU A 89 26.10 -10.38 -2.02
CA GLU A 89 24.82 -10.60 -2.69
C GLU A 89 24.45 -9.41 -3.57
N ALA A 90 23.77 -9.71 -4.66
CA ALA A 90 23.21 -8.71 -5.56
C ALA A 90 22.35 -7.69 -4.80
N GLN A 91 22.49 -6.43 -5.16
CA GLN A 91 21.66 -5.35 -4.58
C GLN A 91 20.17 -5.69 -4.75
N THR A 92 19.39 -5.61 -3.66
CA THR A 92 17.94 -5.82 -3.69
C THR A 92 17.23 -4.47 -3.70
N VAL A 93 16.31 -4.27 -4.65
CA VAL A 93 15.38 -3.14 -4.69
C VAL A 93 14.00 -3.62 -4.27
N ARG A 94 13.43 -3.04 -3.21
CA ARG A 94 12.11 -3.37 -2.69
C ARG A 94 11.11 -2.31 -3.14
N VAL A 95 10.16 -2.70 -3.97
CA VAL A 95 9.18 -1.79 -4.55
C VAL A 95 7.77 -2.18 -4.17
N GLY A 96 6.98 -1.19 -3.76
CA GLY A 96 5.55 -1.31 -3.55
C GLY A 96 4.73 -0.79 -4.74
N ALA A 97 3.50 -1.28 -4.89
CA ALA A 97 2.56 -0.70 -5.84
C ALA A 97 1.11 -0.85 -5.33
N ALA A 98 0.24 0.11 -5.63
CA ALA A 98 -1.19 -0.10 -5.46
C ALA A 98 -1.64 -1.26 -6.39
N HIS A 99 -2.61 -2.05 -5.93
CA HIS A 99 -3.06 -3.27 -6.63
C HIS A 99 -3.37 -3.04 -8.12
N ALA A 100 -3.94 -1.88 -8.47
CA ALA A 100 -4.25 -1.51 -9.85
C ALA A 100 -3.04 -1.53 -10.80
N PHE A 101 -1.86 -1.19 -10.29
CA PHE A 101 -0.64 -1.11 -11.11
C PHE A 101 0.08 -2.46 -11.26
N GLY A 102 -0.21 -3.44 -10.39
CA GLY A 102 0.54 -4.70 -10.31
C GLY A 102 0.68 -5.41 -11.65
N GLN A 103 -0.42 -5.57 -12.36
CA GLN A 103 -0.46 -6.37 -13.58
C GLN A 103 -0.13 -5.56 -14.84
N MET A 104 -0.72 -4.39 -15.01
CA MET A 104 -0.59 -3.61 -16.23
C MET A 104 0.73 -2.84 -16.32
N VAL A 105 1.22 -2.34 -15.18
CA VAL A 105 2.41 -1.47 -15.13
C VAL A 105 3.61 -2.20 -14.59
N MET A 106 3.50 -2.77 -13.36
CA MET A 106 4.65 -3.32 -12.63
C MET A 106 5.20 -4.60 -13.27
N ALA A 107 4.33 -5.55 -13.62
CA ALA A 107 4.79 -6.81 -14.19
C ALA A 107 5.63 -6.62 -15.48
N PRO A 108 5.17 -5.90 -16.52
CA PRO A 108 5.99 -5.66 -17.71
C PRO A 108 7.19 -4.75 -17.45
N ALA A 109 7.10 -3.78 -16.52
CA ALA A 109 8.23 -2.94 -16.14
C ALA A 109 9.36 -3.77 -15.51
N LEU A 110 9.02 -4.69 -14.60
CA LEU A 110 9.98 -5.56 -13.95
C LEU A 110 10.62 -6.57 -14.90
N VAL A 111 9.87 -7.11 -15.85
CA VAL A 111 10.44 -7.95 -16.92
C VAL A 111 11.49 -7.17 -17.72
N ARG A 112 11.16 -5.94 -18.14
CA ARG A 112 12.09 -5.07 -18.87
C ARG A 112 13.31 -4.70 -18.01
N TYR A 113 13.11 -4.37 -16.75
CA TYR A 113 14.20 -4.04 -15.82
C TYR A 113 15.17 -5.22 -15.65
N ARG A 114 14.67 -6.45 -15.46
CA ARG A 114 15.52 -7.65 -15.34
C ARG A 114 16.37 -7.92 -16.58
N GLN A 115 15.90 -7.58 -17.76
CA GLN A 115 16.69 -7.69 -19.00
C GLN A 115 17.88 -6.71 -19.02
N GLN A 116 17.74 -5.56 -18.35
CA GLN A 116 18.74 -4.50 -18.31
C GLN A 116 19.66 -4.59 -17.09
N ALA A 117 19.21 -5.20 -15.99
CA ALA A 117 19.88 -5.24 -14.70
C ALA A 117 19.79 -6.63 -14.04
N ALA A 118 20.30 -7.66 -14.73
CA ALA A 118 20.18 -9.06 -14.29
C ALA A 118 20.81 -9.38 -12.92
N ALA A 119 21.78 -8.57 -12.48
CA ALA A 119 22.47 -8.75 -11.20
C ALA A 119 21.73 -8.10 -10.00
N VAL A 120 20.57 -7.44 -10.22
CA VAL A 120 19.80 -6.79 -9.17
C VAL A 120 18.57 -7.63 -8.83
N ASN A 121 18.40 -7.96 -7.55
CA ASN A 121 17.17 -8.57 -7.07
C ASN A 121 16.07 -7.52 -6.92
N VAL A 122 14.84 -7.86 -7.27
CA VAL A 122 13.67 -6.99 -7.09
C VAL A 122 12.59 -7.74 -6.34
N GLU A 123 12.12 -7.17 -5.26
CA GLU A 123 10.97 -7.63 -4.49
C GLU A 123 9.80 -6.69 -4.75
N LEU A 124 8.67 -7.22 -5.26
CA LEU A 124 7.45 -6.47 -5.49
C LEU A 124 6.39 -6.85 -4.46
N VAL A 125 5.82 -5.84 -3.81
CA VAL A 125 4.65 -5.98 -2.93
C VAL A 125 3.50 -5.14 -3.48
N THR A 126 2.30 -5.71 -3.57
CA THR A 126 1.09 -4.95 -3.92
C THR A 126 0.20 -4.82 -2.70
N GLU A 127 -0.10 -3.57 -2.31
CA GLU A 127 -0.83 -3.26 -1.09
C GLU A 127 -1.64 -1.97 -1.23
N HIS A 128 -2.43 -1.65 -0.20
CA HIS A 128 -3.17 -0.40 -0.11
C HIS A 128 -2.26 0.77 0.29
N PHE A 129 -2.69 1.99 -0.06
CA PHE A 129 -1.93 3.22 0.13
C PHE A 129 -1.34 3.38 1.55
N SER A 130 -2.15 3.19 2.60
CA SER A 130 -1.70 3.36 3.98
C SER A 130 -0.63 2.35 4.40
N THR A 131 -0.75 1.11 3.94
CA THR A 131 0.26 0.05 4.19
C THR A 131 1.55 0.37 3.45
N LEU A 132 1.48 0.79 2.19
CA LEU A 132 2.65 1.18 1.40
C LEU A 132 3.40 2.36 2.03
N CYS A 133 2.69 3.41 2.47
CA CYS A 133 3.31 4.53 3.18
C CYS A 133 4.04 4.08 4.44
N ARG A 134 3.40 3.24 5.26
CA ARG A 134 4.01 2.70 6.48
C ARG A 134 5.23 1.86 6.16
N SER A 135 5.15 0.94 5.19
CA SER A 135 6.29 0.09 4.80
C SER A 135 7.49 0.88 4.29
N ILE A 136 7.26 2.06 3.66
CA ILE A 136 8.36 2.96 3.28
C ILE A 136 8.94 3.66 4.52
N LEU A 137 8.10 4.14 5.46
CA LEU A 137 8.56 4.77 6.70
C LEU A 137 9.33 3.78 7.58
N ASP A 138 8.94 2.51 7.58
CA ASP A 138 9.58 1.41 8.31
C ASP A 138 10.80 0.81 7.56
N ASP A 139 11.27 1.43 6.47
CA ASP A 139 12.39 0.98 5.63
C ASP A 139 12.23 -0.44 5.02
N GLN A 140 10.98 -0.93 4.93
CA GLN A 140 10.67 -2.22 4.30
C GLN A 140 10.59 -2.11 2.77
N LEU A 141 10.26 -0.92 2.25
CA LEU A 141 10.23 -0.60 0.83
C LEU A 141 11.13 0.60 0.54
N ASP A 142 11.78 0.59 -0.62
CA ASP A 142 12.59 1.72 -1.11
C ASP A 142 11.70 2.82 -1.70
N PHE A 143 10.63 2.43 -2.40
CA PHE A 143 9.62 3.33 -2.96
C PHE A 143 8.35 2.57 -3.33
N ALA A 144 7.26 3.29 -3.63
CA ALA A 144 6.03 2.69 -4.13
C ALA A 144 5.35 3.56 -5.21
N LEU A 145 4.63 2.89 -6.13
CA LEU A 145 3.75 3.50 -7.12
C LEU A 145 2.32 3.50 -6.59
N VAL A 146 1.73 4.68 -6.41
CA VAL A 146 0.44 4.85 -5.75
C VAL A 146 -0.45 5.87 -6.47
N PHE A 147 -1.75 5.84 -6.15
CA PHE A 147 -2.65 6.96 -6.49
C PHE A 147 -2.41 8.13 -5.54
N GLY A 148 -2.46 9.34 -6.09
CA GLY A 148 -2.19 10.58 -5.37
C GLY A 148 -3.12 10.81 -4.21
N GLN A 149 -2.52 11.09 -3.06
CA GLN A 149 -3.16 11.51 -1.83
C GLN A 149 -2.15 12.30 -1.01
N GLN A 150 -2.61 13.04 -0.01
CA GLN A 150 -1.71 13.67 0.95
C GLN A 150 -0.86 12.59 1.64
N VAL A 151 0.46 12.75 1.56
CA VAL A 151 1.45 11.88 2.20
C VAL A 151 1.99 12.52 3.47
N ASP A 152 2.60 11.71 4.33
CA ASP A 152 3.34 12.15 5.49
C ASP A 152 4.48 13.10 5.11
N ALA A 153 4.88 14.02 6.01
CA ALA A 153 5.95 14.99 5.78
C ALA A 153 7.32 14.32 5.53
N ASP A 154 7.53 13.12 6.07
CA ASP A 154 8.76 12.33 5.90
C ASP A 154 8.82 11.59 4.56
N LEU A 155 7.72 11.60 3.79
CA LEU A 155 7.66 11.04 2.45
C LEU A 155 7.88 12.12 1.39
N LEU A 156 8.58 11.74 0.34
CA LEU A 156 8.70 12.50 -0.90
C LEU A 156 7.71 11.90 -1.91
N ALA A 157 6.80 12.73 -2.43
CA ALA A 157 5.88 12.37 -3.49
C ALA A 157 6.35 13.00 -4.82
N GLU A 158 6.52 12.18 -5.84
CA GLU A 158 6.90 12.56 -7.20
C GLU A 158 5.71 12.32 -8.14
N PRO A 159 4.97 13.35 -8.57
CA PRO A 159 3.87 13.20 -9.53
C PRO A 159 4.37 12.64 -10.86
N LEU A 160 3.63 11.69 -11.44
CA LEU A 160 3.99 11.03 -12.69
C LEU A 160 2.95 11.23 -13.79
N PHE A 161 1.68 11.14 -13.44
CA PHE A 161 0.61 11.11 -14.44
C PHE A 161 -0.72 11.56 -13.81
N HIS A 162 -1.54 12.26 -14.58
CA HIS A 162 -2.88 12.68 -14.21
C HIS A 162 -3.89 12.10 -15.19
N SER A 163 -5.02 11.64 -14.67
CA SER A 163 -6.14 11.16 -15.48
C SER A 163 -7.46 11.30 -14.72
N SER A 164 -8.52 10.76 -15.28
CA SER A 164 -9.84 10.69 -14.64
C SER A 164 -10.32 9.25 -14.54
N MET A 165 -11.13 8.99 -13.53
CA MET A 165 -11.76 7.69 -13.35
C MET A 165 -12.74 7.41 -14.49
N VAL A 166 -12.94 6.13 -14.78
CA VAL A 166 -13.72 5.60 -15.88
C VAL A 166 -14.87 4.78 -15.34
N ALA A 167 -16.06 4.95 -15.92
CA ALA A 167 -17.21 4.11 -15.61
C ALA A 167 -17.12 2.78 -16.36
N LEU A 168 -17.38 1.69 -15.64
CA LEU A 168 -17.49 0.32 -16.14
C LEU A 168 -18.94 -0.10 -16.20
N LEU A 169 -19.39 -0.51 -17.36
CA LEU A 169 -20.75 -1.00 -17.58
C LEU A 169 -20.72 -2.41 -18.17
N PRO A 170 -21.64 -3.29 -17.74
CA PRO A 170 -21.82 -4.57 -18.43
C PRO A 170 -22.31 -4.35 -19.87
N PRO A 171 -21.95 -5.24 -20.83
CA PRO A 171 -22.18 -5.03 -22.26
C PRO A 171 -23.65 -4.80 -22.65
N HIS A 172 -24.60 -5.34 -21.88
CA HIS A 172 -26.04 -5.20 -22.14
C HIS A 172 -26.59 -3.82 -21.81
N LEU A 173 -25.87 -3.02 -20.98
CA LEU A 173 -26.23 -1.63 -20.71
C LEU A 173 -25.61 -0.72 -21.79
N ALA A 174 -26.11 -0.85 -23.03
CA ALA A 174 -25.61 -0.11 -24.17
C ALA A 174 -25.89 1.40 -24.03
N ARG A 175 -24.85 2.19 -23.80
CA ARG A 175 -24.87 3.64 -23.82
C ARG A 175 -23.63 4.15 -24.57
N GLN A 176 -23.78 5.25 -25.30
CA GLN A 176 -22.65 5.82 -26.07
C GLN A 176 -22.16 7.16 -25.51
N GLU A 177 -22.87 7.75 -24.56
CA GLU A 177 -22.58 9.06 -23.99
C GLU A 177 -21.91 8.94 -22.62
N PRO A 178 -21.18 9.97 -22.17
CA PRO A 178 -20.68 10.04 -20.80
C PRO A 178 -21.79 9.82 -19.76
N VAL A 179 -21.50 9.04 -18.73
CA VAL A 179 -22.49 8.70 -17.71
C VAL A 179 -22.44 9.63 -16.51
N SER A 180 -23.60 10.11 -16.07
CA SER A 180 -23.70 10.95 -14.87
C SER A 180 -23.64 10.11 -13.59
N LEU A 181 -23.17 10.71 -12.48
CA LEU A 181 -23.18 10.06 -11.16
C LEU A 181 -24.59 9.64 -10.73
N ALA A 182 -25.60 10.44 -11.05
CA ALA A 182 -27.01 10.10 -10.74
C ALA A 182 -27.46 8.83 -11.49
N TRP A 183 -27.08 8.69 -12.76
CA TRP A 183 -27.38 7.50 -13.54
C TRP A 183 -26.66 6.26 -12.99
N LEU A 184 -25.38 6.41 -12.61
CA LEU A 184 -24.61 5.32 -11.98
C LEU A 184 -25.27 4.85 -10.69
N CYS A 185 -25.69 5.77 -9.82
CA CYS A 185 -26.44 5.44 -8.60
C CYS A 185 -27.75 4.70 -8.88
N ALA A 186 -28.50 5.10 -9.91
CA ALA A 186 -29.75 4.43 -10.29
C ALA A 186 -29.54 3.03 -10.89
N ASN A 187 -28.32 2.69 -11.32
CA ASN A 187 -27.95 1.40 -11.92
C ASN A 187 -27.06 0.55 -11.00
N ASN A 188 -27.26 0.62 -9.69
CA ASN A 188 -26.54 -0.16 -8.68
C ASN A 188 -25.02 0.08 -8.71
N LEU A 189 -24.62 1.33 -8.40
CA LEU A 189 -23.21 1.71 -8.33
C LEU A 189 -22.48 0.92 -7.24
N LEU A 190 -21.48 0.16 -7.64
CA LEU A 190 -20.56 -0.52 -6.73
C LEU A 190 -19.54 0.47 -6.17
N LEU A 191 -19.49 0.61 -4.84
CA LEU A 191 -18.67 1.64 -4.19
C LEU A 191 -17.37 1.09 -3.63
N MET A 192 -16.31 1.86 -3.85
CA MET A 192 -15.05 1.72 -3.12
C MET A 192 -15.19 2.24 -1.69
N GLN A 193 -14.32 1.76 -0.81
CA GLN A 193 -14.19 2.34 0.53
C GLN A 193 -13.75 3.80 0.46
N ALA A 194 -14.33 4.65 1.33
CA ALA A 194 -14.05 6.09 1.35
C ALA A 194 -12.61 6.43 1.81
N GLU A 195 -11.95 5.53 2.50
CA GLU A 195 -10.56 5.68 2.95
C GLU A 195 -9.54 5.50 1.83
N ASP A 196 -9.91 4.81 0.76
CA ASP A 196 -9.07 4.64 -0.42
C ASP A 196 -8.93 5.96 -1.19
N PRO A 197 -7.76 6.24 -1.80
CA PRO A 197 -7.54 7.50 -2.53
C PRO A 197 -8.61 7.81 -3.58
N LEU A 198 -8.97 6.85 -4.43
CA LEU A 198 -10.00 7.05 -5.47
C LEU A 198 -11.42 6.94 -4.91
N GLY A 199 -11.62 6.09 -3.90
CA GLY A 199 -12.87 6.02 -3.15
C GLY A 199 -13.23 7.39 -2.58
N ARG A 200 -12.26 8.10 -2.01
CA ARG A 200 -12.44 9.46 -1.48
C ARG A 200 -12.88 10.46 -2.55
N VAL A 201 -12.27 10.40 -3.74
CA VAL A 201 -12.66 11.26 -4.89
C VAL A 201 -14.12 10.99 -5.27
N LEU A 202 -14.51 9.72 -5.42
CA LEU A 202 -15.87 9.32 -5.79
C LEU A 202 -16.89 9.71 -4.71
N HIS A 203 -16.62 9.38 -3.45
CA HIS A 203 -17.53 9.71 -2.32
C HIS A 203 -17.72 11.22 -2.18
N ARG A 204 -16.67 12.02 -2.33
CA ARG A 204 -16.77 13.48 -2.30
C ARG A 204 -17.66 13.98 -3.44
N ALA A 205 -17.46 13.50 -4.67
CA ALA A 205 -18.26 13.90 -5.81
C ALA A 205 -19.77 13.52 -5.66
N LEU A 206 -20.05 12.36 -5.07
CA LEU A 206 -21.41 11.95 -4.72
C LEU A 206 -22.03 12.88 -3.67
N TYR A 207 -21.29 13.18 -2.61
CA TYR A 207 -21.74 14.08 -1.53
C TYR A 207 -22.04 15.49 -2.07
N ASP A 208 -21.15 16.05 -2.90
CA ASP A 208 -21.32 17.39 -3.49
C ASP A 208 -22.59 17.47 -4.37
N LYS A 209 -23.00 16.34 -4.96
CA LYS A 209 -24.26 16.20 -5.75
C LYS A 209 -25.46 15.75 -4.92
N ARG A 210 -25.32 15.55 -3.62
CA ARG A 210 -26.35 15.02 -2.71
C ARG A 210 -26.90 13.66 -3.18
N LEU A 211 -26.03 12.81 -3.72
CA LEU A 211 -26.34 11.46 -4.13
C LEU A 211 -25.91 10.49 -3.04
N TYR A 212 -26.84 9.65 -2.59
CA TYR A 212 -26.64 8.70 -1.50
C TYR A 212 -27.04 7.30 -1.97
N PRO A 213 -26.19 6.61 -2.76
CA PRO A 213 -26.50 5.25 -3.20
C PRO A 213 -26.58 4.32 -1.99
N ALA A 214 -27.50 3.33 -2.07
CA ALA A 214 -27.58 2.29 -1.05
C ALA A 214 -26.30 1.44 -1.09
N VAL A 215 -25.51 1.46 -0.01
CA VAL A 215 -24.27 0.69 0.10
C VAL A 215 -24.59 -0.67 0.71
N SER A 216 -24.63 -1.71 -0.13
CA SER A 216 -24.77 -3.10 0.33
C SER A 216 -23.43 -3.82 0.46
N LEU A 217 -22.39 -3.32 -0.23
CA LEU A 217 -21.05 -3.91 -0.29
C LEU A 217 -19.99 -2.80 -0.21
N SER A 218 -18.94 -3.04 0.56
CA SER A 218 -17.78 -2.16 0.67
C SER A 218 -16.57 -2.87 0.09
N ILE A 219 -16.02 -2.32 -1.00
CA ILE A 219 -14.97 -2.98 -1.80
C ILE A 219 -13.68 -2.16 -1.72
N LYS A 220 -12.56 -2.83 -1.47
CA LYS A 220 -11.24 -2.19 -1.39
C LYS A 220 -10.45 -2.21 -2.70
N THR A 221 -10.69 -3.22 -3.54
CA THR A 221 -9.83 -3.49 -4.71
C THR A 221 -10.59 -3.19 -5.99
N TYR A 222 -10.03 -2.34 -6.85
CA TYR A 222 -10.68 -1.88 -8.09
C TYR A 222 -10.96 -3.01 -9.08
N SER A 223 -10.06 -4.00 -9.20
CA SER A 223 -10.29 -5.17 -10.05
C SER A 223 -11.47 -6.00 -9.57
N VAL A 224 -11.72 -6.09 -8.26
CA VAL A 224 -12.91 -6.76 -7.72
C VAL A 224 -14.19 -6.04 -8.13
N ILE A 225 -14.19 -4.69 -8.17
CA ILE A 225 -15.33 -3.93 -8.72
C ILE A 225 -15.56 -4.30 -10.19
N ALA A 226 -14.48 -4.34 -11.00
CA ALA A 226 -14.59 -4.71 -12.41
C ALA A 226 -15.12 -6.14 -12.60
N ASP A 227 -14.62 -7.11 -11.82
CA ASP A 227 -15.10 -8.50 -11.83
C ASP A 227 -16.58 -8.60 -11.43
N MET A 228 -17.01 -7.81 -10.44
CA MET A 228 -18.43 -7.76 -10.04
C MET A 228 -19.32 -7.13 -11.13
N VAL A 229 -18.85 -6.09 -11.82
CA VAL A 229 -19.57 -5.54 -12.98
C VAL A 229 -19.70 -6.59 -14.06
N LEU A 230 -18.63 -7.33 -14.35
CA LEU A 230 -18.63 -8.43 -15.33
C LEU A 230 -19.61 -9.54 -14.95
N ALA A 231 -19.74 -9.84 -13.66
CA ALA A 231 -20.69 -10.81 -13.12
C ALA A 231 -22.14 -10.28 -13.05
N GLY A 232 -22.41 -9.04 -13.52
CA GLY A 232 -23.75 -8.45 -13.51
C GLY A 232 -24.18 -7.83 -12.18
N GLY A 233 -23.24 -7.58 -11.27
CA GLY A 233 -23.51 -7.01 -9.94
C GLY A 233 -23.87 -5.53 -9.93
N GLY A 234 -23.83 -4.83 -11.07
CA GLY A 234 -24.14 -3.41 -11.21
C GLY A 234 -23.17 -2.69 -12.14
N VAL A 235 -22.91 -1.42 -11.87
CA VAL A 235 -21.96 -0.57 -12.58
C VAL A 235 -20.83 -0.12 -11.64
N GLY A 236 -19.64 0.17 -12.16
CA GLY A 236 -18.48 0.57 -11.36
C GLY A 236 -17.84 1.85 -11.87
N VAL A 237 -17.04 2.47 -11.01
CA VAL A 237 -16.14 3.57 -11.40
C VAL A 237 -14.75 3.24 -10.85
N VAL A 238 -13.77 3.13 -11.74
CA VAL A 238 -12.40 2.71 -11.39
C VAL A 238 -11.36 3.59 -12.06
N ASP A 239 -10.09 3.37 -11.76
CA ASP A 239 -8.98 4.03 -12.45
C ASP A 239 -8.86 3.57 -13.92
N LEU A 240 -8.14 4.37 -14.71
CA LEU A 240 -7.91 4.12 -16.13
C LEU A 240 -7.22 2.76 -16.40
N PHE A 241 -6.24 2.36 -15.56
CA PHE A 241 -5.46 1.15 -15.78
C PHE A 241 -6.29 -0.10 -15.51
N THR A 242 -7.06 -0.11 -14.42
CA THR A 242 -8.03 -1.16 -14.14
C THR A 242 -9.07 -1.25 -15.24
N ALA A 243 -9.67 -0.10 -15.64
CA ALA A 243 -10.67 -0.07 -16.70
C ALA A 243 -10.14 -0.69 -18.00
N CYS A 244 -8.96 -0.28 -18.44
CA CYS A 244 -8.32 -0.71 -19.68
C CYS A 244 -8.14 -2.25 -19.74
N ARG A 245 -7.84 -2.87 -18.61
CA ARG A 245 -7.70 -4.32 -18.54
C ARG A 245 -8.97 -5.09 -18.89
N TYR A 246 -10.12 -4.49 -18.67
CA TYR A 246 -11.43 -5.09 -18.91
C TYR A 246 -12.10 -4.54 -20.19
N ALA A 247 -11.38 -3.78 -21.01
CA ALA A 247 -11.91 -3.12 -22.20
C ALA A 247 -12.53 -4.06 -23.24
N ASP A 248 -12.05 -5.30 -23.31
CA ASP A 248 -12.60 -6.32 -24.24
C ASP A 248 -13.87 -6.99 -23.71
N GLN A 249 -14.20 -6.83 -22.44
CA GLN A 249 -15.28 -7.54 -21.76
C GLN A 249 -16.36 -6.59 -21.21
N LEU A 250 -15.99 -5.37 -20.88
CA LEU A 250 -16.88 -4.35 -20.31
C LEU A 250 -16.89 -3.11 -21.19
N LYS A 251 -17.98 -2.39 -21.15
CA LYS A 251 -18.08 -1.09 -21.80
C LYS A 251 -17.46 -0.02 -20.88
N LEU A 252 -16.53 0.75 -21.45
CA LEU A 252 -15.83 1.83 -20.77
C LEU A 252 -16.38 3.16 -21.23
N LEU A 253 -16.85 3.98 -20.31
CA LEU A 253 -17.36 5.32 -20.63
C LEU A 253 -16.77 6.38 -19.71
N PRO A 254 -16.55 7.60 -20.23
CA PRO A 254 -16.21 8.72 -19.38
C PRO A 254 -17.33 9.01 -18.39
N VAL A 255 -16.99 9.44 -17.18
CA VAL A 255 -17.96 10.02 -16.25
C VAL A 255 -18.20 11.48 -16.68
N ALA A 256 -19.46 11.89 -16.79
CA ALA A 256 -19.85 13.23 -17.27
C ALA A 256 -19.24 14.37 -16.43
N GLN A 257 -19.08 14.15 -15.12
CA GLN A 257 -18.30 14.99 -14.24
C GLN A 257 -16.94 14.31 -14.03
N PRO A 258 -15.83 14.89 -14.54
CA PRO A 258 -14.52 14.28 -14.37
C PRO A 258 -14.18 14.03 -12.90
N LEU A 259 -13.66 12.85 -12.62
CA LEU A 259 -13.19 12.42 -11.30
C LEU A 259 -11.66 12.26 -11.37
N PRO A 260 -10.92 13.37 -11.22
CA PRO A 260 -9.49 13.38 -11.46
C PRO A 260 -8.73 12.59 -10.41
N PHE A 261 -7.65 11.95 -10.84
CA PHE A 261 -6.67 11.33 -9.98
C PHE A 261 -5.25 11.58 -10.49
N GLU A 262 -4.32 11.44 -9.59
CA GLU A 262 -2.89 11.52 -9.87
C GLU A 262 -2.22 10.18 -9.57
N VAL A 263 -1.22 9.82 -10.36
CA VAL A 263 -0.30 8.70 -10.07
C VAL A 263 1.03 9.28 -9.64
N MET A 264 1.58 8.79 -8.56
CA MET A 264 2.85 9.27 -8.02
C MET A 264 3.76 8.14 -7.55
N LEU A 265 5.06 8.40 -7.54
CA LEU A 265 6.01 7.61 -6.78
C LEU A 265 6.18 8.25 -5.40
N ILE A 266 6.15 7.40 -4.37
CA ILE A 266 6.46 7.82 -3.00
C ILE A 266 7.72 7.11 -2.51
N SER A 267 8.57 7.82 -1.78
CA SER A 267 9.80 7.31 -1.19
C SER A 267 10.14 8.09 0.08
N ARG A 268 11.08 7.62 0.88
CA ARG A 268 11.56 8.40 2.03
C ARG A 268 12.29 9.66 1.56
N ARG A 269 12.01 10.79 2.23
CA ARG A 269 12.63 12.09 1.93
C ARG A 269 14.10 12.14 2.34
N ASP A 270 14.43 11.57 3.48
CA ASP A 270 15.74 11.62 4.11
C ASP A 270 16.70 10.51 3.67
N ARG A 271 16.27 9.61 2.76
CA ARG A 271 17.06 8.45 2.36
C ARG A 271 17.61 8.61 0.95
N PRO A 272 18.94 8.56 0.76
CA PRO A 272 19.54 8.52 -0.58
C PRO A 272 19.15 7.24 -1.30
N GLN A 273 18.80 7.38 -2.58
CA GLN A 273 18.39 6.26 -3.41
C GLN A 273 19.59 5.68 -4.17
N SER A 274 19.63 4.36 -4.28
CA SER A 274 20.67 3.69 -5.06
C SER A 274 20.47 3.91 -6.57
N GLN A 275 21.53 3.74 -7.35
CA GLN A 275 21.44 3.81 -8.81
C GLN A 275 20.45 2.79 -9.38
N SER A 276 20.38 1.59 -8.81
CA SER A 276 19.43 0.55 -9.19
C SER A 276 17.98 0.96 -8.90
N THR A 277 17.72 1.61 -7.77
CA THR A 277 16.41 2.17 -7.42
C THR A 277 16.00 3.26 -8.41
N LEU A 278 16.90 4.21 -8.72
CA LEU A 278 16.64 5.29 -9.68
C LEU A 278 16.37 4.74 -11.09
N HIS A 279 17.14 3.74 -11.51
CA HIS A 279 16.93 3.08 -12.80
C HIS A 279 15.57 2.37 -12.86
N LEU A 280 15.19 1.61 -11.80
CA LEU A 280 13.88 0.97 -11.75
C LEU A 280 12.73 1.99 -11.78
N LYS A 281 12.84 3.10 -11.04
CA LYS A 281 11.87 4.20 -11.10
C LYS A 281 11.71 4.75 -12.53
N GLN A 282 12.81 4.88 -13.27
CA GLN A 282 12.79 5.36 -14.65
C GLN A 282 12.09 4.36 -15.58
N VAL A 283 12.35 3.07 -15.45
CA VAL A 283 11.69 2.01 -16.24
C VAL A 283 10.18 1.99 -15.95
N ILE A 284 9.78 2.09 -14.67
CA ILE A 284 8.37 2.16 -14.27
C ILE A 284 7.70 3.40 -14.86
N ARG A 285 8.34 4.58 -14.76
CA ARG A 285 7.82 5.84 -15.33
C ARG A 285 7.57 5.70 -16.83
N GLN A 286 8.54 5.18 -17.56
CA GLN A 286 8.40 4.96 -19.00
C GLN A 286 7.24 4.01 -19.33
N ARG A 287 7.16 2.88 -18.60
CA ARG A 287 6.10 1.90 -18.83
C ARG A 287 4.71 2.43 -18.46
N LEU A 288 4.61 3.21 -17.38
CA LEU A 288 3.36 3.88 -17.01
C LEU A 288 2.84 4.77 -18.14
N TRP A 289 3.70 5.58 -18.74
CA TRP A 289 3.35 6.45 -19.86
C TRP A 289 2.91 5.66 -21.09
N GLU A 290 3.63 4.61 -21.46
CA GLU A 290 3.28 3.75 -22.62
C GLU A 290 1.87 3.17 -22.45
N ILE A 291 1.55 2.67 -21.25
CA ILE A 291 0.23 2.07 -20.95
C ILE A 291 -0.85 3.14 -20.85
N ALA A 292 -0.58 4.27 -20.23
CA ALA A 292 -1.53 5.36 -20.11
C ALA A 292 -2.00 5.82 -21.51
N GLN A 293 -1.07 6.03 -22.44
CA GLN A 293 -1.40 6.39 -23.83
C GLN A 293 -2.24 5.32 -24.53
N GLN A 294 -1.91 4.02 -24.32
CA GLN A 294 -2.70 2.93 -24.89
C GLN A 294 -4.13 2.92 -24.34
N CYS A 295 -4.28 3.14 -23.04
CA CYS A 295 -5.58 3.15 -22.37
C CYS A 295 -6.43 4.35 -22.82
N GLU A 296 -5.85 5.54 -22.93
CA GLU A 296 -6.54 6.72 -23.43
C GLU A 296 -6.99 6.55 -24.89
N ALA A 297 -6.15 5.94 -25.73
CA ALA A 297 -6.50 5.63 -27.10
C ALA A 297 -7.63 4.59 -27.21
N GLN A 298 -7.74 3.64 -26.26
CA GLN A 298 -8.86 2.71 -26.19
C GLN A 298 -10.18 3.38 -25.79
N LEU A 299 -10.13 4.30 -24.81
CA LEU A 299 -11.32 5.08 -24.40
C LEU A 299 -11.83 6.01 -25.48
N ALA A 300 -10.95 6.50 -26.35
CA ALA A 300 -11.31 7.39 -27.46
C ALA A 300 -11.94 6.66 -28.66
N ARG A 301 -11.95 5.30 -28.67
CA ARG A 301 -12.59 4.54 -29.75
C ARG A 301 -14.11 4.59 -29.60
N PRO A 302 -14.84 4.91 -30.70
CA PRO A 302 -16.29 5.04 -30.71
C PRO A 302 -17.02 3.71 -30.41
#